data_a6911ed2aac83b5fd527faf2e22c43c5
#
_entry.id   a6911ed2aac83b5fd527faf2e22c43c5
#
_cell.length_a   1.000
_cell.length_b   1.000
_cell.length_c   1.000
_cell.angle_alpha   90.00
_cell.angle_beta   90.00
_cell.angle_gamma   90.00
#
_symmetry.space_group_name_H-M   'P 1'
#
loop_
_entity.id
_entity.type
_entity.pdbx_description
1 polymer ?
#
loop_
_entity_poly.entity_id
_entity_poly.type
_entity_poly.pdbx_seq_one_letter_code
_entity_poly.pdbx_strand_id
1 'polypeptide(L)'
;IKAAKWIFAGYYLEHGNSIDWQDMAYCQKKVWSIFGSDTSWDFSDGGYKAWCDKAQERMDNLNKKPSFNNTNVGTIVAGNSLTVTDTNKVLSDYPAFTKSGSGWSITHSKNSNSLTIKVDKSCTASSFKLANGEYYKDGTGDDDELLLYYPYGSEAYQKLIYSAYYDPVSMAFSGSITPLGDMKLVKTSEDGIVAGINFIVTGANGFSKTVTTNANGEIDISDLVPGIYTITEENIDRYVPNQSQTITVSSGKTSSVSFYNILKKFRVTVTKQDYEKGHAQGDAKLGGAVYGLYKGDELIAQYTTDSNGSFTTDYFVCGTDWTVREITPSEGYLLNDTVYKVGADPKDYTVEYNNAPDMTVMEQVIKGKISIIKHTDDGETQIETPEKGAEFQVYLKSAGSFVNADKDERDTIVCDEDGFASTKLLPYGVYTVHQTKGWAGRELITDFDVFINKDGKTYKFLINNKNFESYLKVVKLDKETGKRIPYEGAAF
;
A
#
# COMPACT_ATOMS: atom_id res chain seq x y z
N ILE A 1 56.39 -8.84 50.42
CA ILE A 1 55.42 -9.47 49.49
C ILE A 1 56.00 -10.76 48.85
N LYS A 2 57.13 -10.75 48.13
CA LYS A 2 57.69 -11.96 47.48
C LYS A 2 57.94 -13.10 48.47
N ALA A 3 58.54 -12.80 49.60
CA ALA A 3 58.81 -13.77 50.71
C ALA A 3 57.45 -14.29 51.27
N ALA A 4 56.48 -13.40 51.50
CA ALA A 4 55.20 -13.75 52.03
C ALA A 4 54.43 -14.77 51.09
N LYS A 5 54.55 -14.60 49.81
CA LYS A 5 53.96 -15.55 48.83
C LYS A 5 54.55 -16.95 48.88
N TRP A 6 55.90 -17.01 49.13
CA TRP A 6 56.59 -18.29 49.32
C TRP A 6 56.22 -18.96 50.64
N ILE A 7 56.00 -18.20 51.67
CA ILE A 7 55.59 -18.72 53.00
C ILE A 7 54.14 -19.26 52.83
N PHE A 8 53.27 -18.46 52.25
CA PHE A 8 51.88 -18.85 52.07
C PHE A 8 51.72 -20.10 51.18
N ALA A 9 52.26 -20.06 49.95
CA ALA A 9 52.08 -21.15 48.97
C ALA A 9 52.96 -22.39 49.30
N GLY A 10 54.11 -22.21 49.88
CA GLY A 10 55.00 -23.31 50.17
C GLY A 10 54.76 -23.96 51.54
N TYR A 11 54.23 -23.26 52.47
CA TYR A 11 54.04 -23.79 53.83
C TYR A 11 52.60 -23.73 54.33
N TYR A 12 52.03 -22.50 54.41
CA TYR A 12 50.70 -22.30 55.02
C TYR A 12 49.55 -23.05 54.32
N LEU A 13 49.50 -23.08 53.00
CA LEU A 13 48.46 -23.82 52.25
C LEU A 13 48.45 -25.34 52.51
N GLU A 14 49.59 -25.91 52.84
CA GLU A 14 49.71 -27.33 53.11
C GLU A 14 49.52 -27.67 54.61
N HIS A 15 50.15 -26.87 55.49
CA HIS A 15 50.23 -27.18 56.88
C HIS A 15 49.33 -26.31 57.79
N GLY A 16 48.88 -25.15 57.29
CA GLY A 16 48.19 -24.18 58.13
C GLY A 16 49.03 -23.76 59.35
N ASN A 17 48.51 -23.96 60.51
CA ASN A 17 49.19 -23.72 61.77
C ASN A 17 49.94 -24.96 62.33
N SER A 18 49.97 -26.09 61.60
CA SER A 18 50.70 -27.29 61.99
C SER A 18 52.20 -27.15 61.67
N ILE A 19 53.06 -27.73 62.49
CA ILE A 19 54.49 -27.64 62.33
C ILE A 19 54.99 -28.88 61.58
N ASP A 20 55.54 -28.68 60.37
CA ASP A 20 56.42 -29.59 59.69
C ASP A 20 57.86 -29.00 59.68
N TRP A 21 58.80 -29.57 60.41
CA TRP A 21 60.16 -28.99 60.57
C TRP A 21 60.98 -29.06 59.26
N GLN A 22 60.73 -29.98 58.38
CA GLN A 22 61.49 -30.10 57.15
C GLN A 22 61.03 -29.06 56.13
N ASP A 23 59.72 -28.94 55.91
CA ASP A 23 59.14 -27.92 55.05
C ASP A 23 59.33 -26.52 55.57
N MET A 24 59.33 -26.35 56.91
CA MET A 24 59.70 -25.06 57.56
C MET A 24 61.13 -24.67 57.22
N ALA A 25 62.11 -25.64 57.28
CA ALA A 25 63.49 -25.38 56.94
C ALA A 25 63.66 -25.00 55.45
N TYR A 26 62.90 -25.68 54.50
CA TYR A 26 62.89 -25.34 53.10
C TYR A 26 62.32 -23.94 52.86
N CYS A 27 61.23 -23.63 53.48
CA CYS A 27 60.59 -22.31 53.42
C CYS A 27 61.57 -21.21 53.92
N GLN A 28 62.23 -21.43 55.06
CA GLN A 28 63.18 -20.47 55.64
C GLN A 28 64.37 -20.26 54.69
N LYS A 29 64.97 -21.30 54.14
CA LYS A 29 66.05 -21.17 53.15
C LYS A 29 65.57 -20.32 51.93
N LYS A 30 64.37 -20.56 51.42
CA LYS A 30 63.82 -19.78 50.30
C LYS A 30 63.62 -18.31 50.65
N VAL A 31 63.09 -18.01 51.79
CA VAL A 31 62.94 -16.63 52.31
C VAL A 31 64.25 -15.93 52.40
N TRP A 32 65.26 -16.56 52.99
CA TRP A 32 66.64 -16.00 53.12
C TRP A 32 67.24 -15.72 51.74
N SER A 33 67.09 -16.63 50.78
CA SER A 33 67.60 -16.42 49.43
C SER A 33 66.95 -15.20 48.76
N ILE A 34 65.65 -14.88 49.03
CA ILE A 34 65.00 -13.69 48.56
C ILE A 34 65.60 -12.40 49.13
N PHE A 35 66.03 -12.43 50.36
CA PHE A 35 66.67 -11.29 51.03
C PHE A 35 68.18 -11.17 50.79
N GLY A 36 68.70 -12.06 49.91
CA GLY A 36 70.15 -12.02 49.58
C GLY A 36 71.09 -12.53 50.67
N SER A 37 70.56 -13.28 51.64
CA SER A 37 71.38 -13.92 52.70
C SER A 37 72.07 -15.18 52.14
N ASP A 38 73.34 -15.34 52.41
CA ASP A 38 74.06 -16.54 52.06
C ASP A 38 73.56 -17.72 52.92
N THR A 39 73.03 -18.73 52.28
CA THR A 39 72.53 -19.91 52.96
C THR A 39 73.43 -21.09 52.60
N SER A 40 74.42 -21.36 53.50
CA SER A 40 75.31 -22.51 53.42
C SER A 40 74.61 -23.85 53.70
N TRP A 41 73.32 -23.83 53.87
CA TRP A 41 72.52 -25.09 54.05
C TRP A 41 72.38 -25.82 52.72
N ASP A 42 73.01 -26.96 52.65
CA ASP A 42 72.91 -27.86 51.52
C ASP A 42 71.95 -29.02 51.84
N PHE A 43 70.85 -29.08 51.17
CA PHE A 43 69.88 -30.21 51.22
C PHE A 43 70.27 -31.19 50.14
N SER A 44 71.06 -32.27 50.54
CA SER A 44 71.58 -33.26 49.60
C SER A 44 70.53 -34.23 49.04
N ASP A 45 69.33 -34.23 49.58
CA ASP A 45 68.24 -35.17 49.24
C ASP A 45 67.40 -34.71 48.06
N GLY A 46 67.65 -33.55 47.46
CA GLY A 46 66.82 -32.98 46.41
C GLY A 46 65.47 -32.46 46.88
N GLY A 47 65.11 -32.62 48.14
CA GLY A 47 63.83 -32.25 48.74
C GLY A 47 63.52 -30.76 48.65
N TYR A 48 64.54 -29.92 48.83
CA TYR A 48 64.36 -28.45 48.70
C TYR A 48 63.92 -28.02 47.29
N LYS A 49 64.51 -28.63 46.27
CA LYS A 49 64.08 -28.34 44.89
C LYS A 49 62.65 -28.79 44.66
N ALA A 50 62.26 -30.01 45.06
CA ALA A 50 60.91 -30.49 44.95
C ALA A 50 59.90 -29.62 45.70
N TRP A 51 60.23 -29.15 46.88
CA TRP A 51 59.44 -28.21 47.65
C TRP A 51 59.25 -26.84 46.90
N CYS A 52 60.35 -26.31 46.34
CA CYS A 52 60.26 -25.09 45.53
C CYS A 52 59.42 -25.25 44.34
N ASP A 53 59.52 -26.37 43.60
CA ASP A 53 58.73 -26.67 42.40
C ASP A 53 57.24 -26.74 42.80
N LYS A 54 56.91 -27.42 43.89
CA LYS A 54 55.52 -27.54 44.39
C LYS A 54 54.97 -26.19 44.87
N ALA A 55 55.76 -25.39 45.58
CA ALA A 55 55.36 -24.06 46.00
C ALA A 55 55.13 -23.12 44.78
N GLN A 56 56.00 -23.20 43.78
CA GLN A 56 55.83 -22.45 42.54
C GLN A 56 54.54 -22.87 41.76
N GLU A 57 54.31 -24.19 41.67
CA GLU A 57 53.06 -24.70 41.04
C GLU A 57 51.82 -24.19 41.76
N ARG A 58 51.82 -24.15 43.11
CA ARG A 58 50.71 -23.58 43.89
C ARG A 58 50.53 -22.08 43.62
N MET A 59 51.62 -21.31 43.55
CA MET A 59 51.57 -19.90 43.21
C MET A 59 51.03 -19.67 41.80
N ASP A 60 51.46 -20.48 40.83
CA ASP A 60 50.98 -20.42 39.47
C ASP A 60 49.48 -20.72 39.40
N ASN A 61 49.02 -21.71 40.16
CA ASN A 61 47.57 -22.05 40.25
C ASN A 61 46.77 -20.95 40.94
N LEU A 62 47.30 -20.33 42.02
CA LEU A 62 46.68 -19.19 42.69
C LEU A 62 46.56 -17.97 41.74
N ASN A 63 47.63 -17.69 40.97
CA ASN A 63 47.66 -16.57 40.03
C ASN A 63 46.89 -16.81 38.77
N LYS A 64 46.54 -18.04 38.47
CA LYS A 64 45.80 -18.39 37.26
C LYS A 64 44.43 -17.78 37.31
N LYS A 65 44.07 -17.04 36.21
CA LYS A 65 42.81 -16.33 36.07
C LYS A 65 41.90 -17.10 35.06
N PRO A 66 40.58 -16.85 35.09
CA PRO A 66 39.65 -17.39 34.10
C PRO A 66 40.12 -17.10 32.68
N SER A 67 39.82 -17.99 31.76
CA SER A 67 40.26 -17.93 30.35
C SER A 67 39.75 -16.69 29.62
N PHE A 68 38.64 -16.12 30.08
CA PHE A 68 38.04 -14.89 29.55
C PHE A 68 38.52 -13.63 30.26
N ASN A 69 39.48 -13.71 31.16
CA ASN A 69 40.00 -12.53 31.92
C ASN A 69 40.59 -11.50 30.94
N ASN A 70 40.21 -10.21 31.13
CA ASN A 70 40.59 -9.06 30.32
C ASN A 70 40.17 -9.19 28.84
N THR A 71 39.10 -9.90 28.56
CA THR A 71 38.55 -10.07 27.18
C THR A 71 37.19 -9.42 27.07
N ASN A 72 36.77 -9.22 25.83
CA ASN A 72 35.35 -8.99 25.47
C ASN A 72 34.71 -10.36 25.23
N VAL A 73 33.71 -10.72 26.06
CA VAL A 73 33.05 -12.03 26.01
C VAL A 73 31.96 -12.12 24.93
N GLY A 74 31.71 -11.04 24.19
CA GLY A 74 30.78 -11.00 23.07
C GLY A 74 29.70 -9.92 23.18
N THR A 75 28.73 -10.00 22.29
CA THR A 75 27.60 -9.09 22.21
C THR A 75 26.30 -9.81 22.55
N ILE A 76 25.46 -9.21 23.37
CA ILE A 76 24.15 -9.73 23.77
C ILE A 76 23.07 -8.77 23.30
N VAL A 77 22.09 -9.28 22.56
CA VAL A 77 20.88 -8.50 22.24
C VAL A 77 20.00 -8.45 23.49
N ALA A 78 19.47 -7.29 23.82
CA ALA A 78 18.57 -7.10 24.96
C ALA A 78 17.41 -8.12 24.92
N GLY A 79 17.05 -8.62 26.11
CA GLY A 79 16.09 -9.72 26.28
C GLY A 79 16.71 -11.13 26.27
N ASN A 80 18.02 -11.25 26.01
CA ASN A 80 18.72 -12.53 25.96
C ASN A 80 19.72 -12.70 27.12
N SER A 81 20.31 -13.87 27.20
CA SER A 81 21.39 -14.18 28.13
C SER A 81 22.56 -14.87 27.41
N LEU A 82 23.75 -14.74 27.99
CA LEU A 82 24.99 -15.39 27.55
C LEU A 82 25.58 -16.15 28.71
N THR A 83 25.93 -17.40 28.50
CA THR A 83 26.73 -18.18 29.44
C THR A 83 28.18 -18.21 28.98
N VAL A 84 29.10 -17.79 29.83
CA VAL A 84 30.55 -17.80 29.59
C VAL A 84 31.18 -18.89 30.44
N THR A 85 31.90 -19.80 29.78
CA THR A 85 32.56 -20.92 30.46
C THR A 85 34.06 -20.70 30.52
N ASP A 86 34.65 -20.93 31.71
CA ASP A 86 36.09 -20.86 31.94
C ASP A 86 36.76 -22.18 31.55
N THR A 87 37.55 -22.18 30.46
CA THR A 87 38.35 -23.33 30.04
C THR A 87 39.56 -23.59 30.90
N ASN A 88 40.00 -22.60 31.69
CA ASN A 88 41.06 -22.75 32.66
C ASN A 88 40.64 -23.48 33.95
N LYS A 89 39.31 -23.61 34.15
CA LYS A 89 38.67 -24.29 35.30
C LYS A 89 39.09 -23.69 36.68
N VAL A 90 39.32 -22.41 36.73
CA VAL A 90 39.67 -21.67 37.97
C VAL A 90 38.56 -20.74 38.43
N LEU A 91 37.51 -20.56 37.64
CA LEU A 91 36.35 -19.76 38.03
C LEU A 91 35.60 -20.36 39.24
N SER A 92 35.63 -21.67 39.39
CA SER A 92 35.09 -22.36 40.57
C SER A 92 35.72 -21.97 41.89
N ASP A 93 36.91 -21.38 41.85
CA ASP A 93 37.63 -20.91 43.03
C ASP A 93 37.23 -19.49 43.43
N TYR A 94 36.34 -18.83 42.72
CA TYR A 94 35.77 -17.55 43.07
C TYR A 94 34.49 -17.70 43.87
N PRO A 95 34.14 -16.74 44.75
CA PRO A 95 32.89 -16.79 45.49
C PRO A 95 31.68 -16.69 44.58
N ALA A 96 30.50 -17.12 45.06
CA ALA A 96 29.26 -16.78 44.38
C ALA A 96 29.01 -15.27 44.42
N PHE A 97 28.59 -14.70 43.32
CA PHE A 97 28.24 -13.29 43.25
C PHE A 97 27.14 -12.98 42.23
N THR A 98 26.49 -11.84 42.43
CA THR A 98 25.68 -11.21 41.44
C THR A 98 26.04 -9.74 41.35
N LYS A 99 26.46 -9.31 40.16
CA LYS A 99 26.67 -7.90 39.84
C LYS A 99 25.56 -7.43 38.93
N SER A 100 24.92 -6.32 39.26
CA SER A 100 23.86 -5.73 38.46
C SER A 100 24.27 -4.34 37.96
N GLY A 101 23.79 -4.02 36.75
CA GLY A 101 23.84 -2.69 36.19
C GLY A 101 22.44 -2.25 35.74
N SER A 102 22.35 -1.19 34.95
CA SER A 102 21.07 -0.69 34.44
C SER A 102 20.54 -1.64 33.37
N GLY A 103 19.64 -2.57 33.76
CA GLY A 103 19.02 -3.53 32.87
C GLY A 103 19.85 -4.76 32.50
N TRP A 104 20.93 -5.04 33.25
CA TRP A 104 21.72 -6.25 33.07
C TRP A 104 22.27 -6.79 34.41
N SER A 105 22.57 -8.07 34.45
CA SER A 105 23.19 -8.73 35.59
C SER A 105 24.19 -9.79 35.15
N ILE A 106 25.26 -9.98 35.97
CA ILE A 106 26.25 -11.04 35.87
C ILE A 106 26.12 -11.90 37.12
N THR A 107 25.87 -13.19 36.96
CA THR A 107 25.71 -14.12 38.08
C THR A 107 26.69 -15.27 37.97
N HIS A 108 27.40 -15.55 39.05
CA HIS A 108 28.27 -16.71 39.23
C HIS A 108 27.81 -17.50 40.46
N SER A 109 27.69 -18.83 40.31
CA SER A 109 27.41 -19.73 41.42
C SER A 109 28.70 -20.36 41.93
N LYS A 110 28.85 -20.50 43.26
CA LYS A 110 30.02 -21.13 43.87
C LYS A 110 30.27 -22.52 43.29
N ASN A 111 31.52 -22.87 43.08
CA ASN A 111 31.98 -24.14 42.47
C ASN A 111 31.62 -24.32 41.00
N SER A 112 31.12 -23.31 40.33
CA SER A 112 30.83 -23.33 38.88
C SER A 112 32.02 -22.81 38.07
N ASN A 113 32.29 -23.47 36.94
CA ASN A 113 33.24 -22.94 35.92
C ASN A 113 32.54 -22.14 34.82
N SER A 114 31.30 -21.67 35.07
CA SER A 114 30.59 -20.77 34.17
C SER A 114 29.88 -19.66 34.96
N LEU A 115 29.63 -18.56 34.27
CA LEU A 115 28.78 -17.48 34.72
C LEU A 115 27.76 -17.12 33.67
N THR A 116 26.64 -16.52 34.09
CA THR A 116 25.58 -16.12 33.21
C THR A 116 25.43 -14.60 33.22
N ILE A 117 25.42 -13.99 32.04
CA ILE A 117 25.07 -12.59 31.83
C ILE A 117 23.65 -12.55 31.29
N LYS A 118 22.74 -11.86 31.97
CA LYS A 118 21.35 -11.66 31.58
C LYS A 118 21.15 -10.18 31.25
N VAL A 119 20.50 -9.87 30.14
CA VAL A 119 20.15 -8.52 29.72
C VAL A 119 18.62 -8.42 29.58
N ASP A 120 18.00 -7.47 30.24
CA ASP A 120 16.56 -7.25 30.18
C ASP A 120 16.17 -6.63 28.84
N LYS A 121 14.94 -6.87 28.38
CA LYS A 121 14.42 -6.28 27.13
C LYS A 121 14.48 -4.76 27.12
N SER A 122 14.21 -4.12 28.25
CA SER A 122 14.22 -2.68 28.42
C SER A 122 15.62 -2.09 28.61
N CYS A 123 16.68 -2.90 28.49
CA CYS A 123 18.05 -2.42 28.69
C CYS A 123 18.45 -1.44 27.59
N THR A 124 18.85 -0.23 28.00
CA THR A 124 19.37 0.83 27.11
C THR A 124 20.87 0.97 27.13
N ALA A 125 21.57 0.23 28.04
CA ALA A 125 23.03 0.23 28.10
C ALA A 125 23.61 -0.41 26.83
N SER A 126 24.74 0.10 26.37
CA SER A 126 25.48 -0.44 25.22
C SER A 126 26.56 -1.45 25.60
N SER A 127 26.84 -1.63 26.89
CA SER A 127 27.87 -2.56 27.35
C SER A 127 27.65 -2.96 28.82
N PHE A 128 28.30 -4.03 29.21
CA PHE A 128 28.44 -4.49 30.59
C PHE A 128 29.92 -4.73 30.90
N LYS A 129 30.28 -4.68 32.16
CA LYS A 129 31.64 -5.00 32.61
C LYS A 129 31.68 -5.51 34.03
N LEU A 130 32.62 -6.39 34.28
CA LEU A 130 33.17 -6.70 35.60
C LEU A 130 34.56 -6.06 35.71
N ALA A 131 34.75 -5.15 36.65
CA ALA A 131 36.03 -4.46 36.81
C ALA A 131 36.99 -5.29 37.65
N ASN A 132 38.30 -5.03 37.48
CA ASN A 132 39.31 -5.61 38.33
C ASN A 132 39.13 -5.12 39.79
N GLY A 133 39.28 -6.00 40.75
CA GLY A 133 39.17 -5.68 42.17
C GLY A 133 37.74 -5.78 42.74
N GLU A 134 36.78 -6.26 41.99
CA GLU A 134 35.40 -6.42 42.49
C GLU A 134 35.15 -7.77 43.19
N TYR A 135 35.74 -8.84 42.66
CA TYR A 135 35.63 -10.19 43.20
C TYR A 135 36.99 -10.87 43.14
N TYR A 136 37.35 -11.48 44.24
CA TYR A 136 38.65 -12.11 44.43
C TYR A 136 38.53 -13.62 44.51
N LYS A 137 39.56 -14.32 44.08
CA LYS A 137 39.70 -15.77 44.19
C LYS A 137 39.79 -16.17 45.65
N ASP A 138 39.05 -17.23 46.03
CA ASP A 138 39.10 -17.74 47.43
C ASP A 138 40.53 -18.08 47.81
N GLY A 139 40.91 -17.79 49.04
CA GLY A 139 42.26 -17.94 49.54
C GLY A 139 43.26 -16.88 49.07
N THR A 140 42.78 -15.84 48.36
CA THR A 140 43.58 -14.64 48.02
C THR A 140 42.83 -13.40 48.48
N GLY A 141 43.51 -12.41 49.05
CA GLY A 141 42.88 -11.14 49.46
C GLY A 141 43.20 -10.69 50.90
N ASP A 142 42.40 -9.74 51.35
CA ASP A 142 42.80 -8.76 52.42
C ASP A 142 42.68 -9.19 53.87
N ASP A 143 42.25 -10.39 54.20
CA ASP A 143 41.83 -10.71 55.57
C ASP A 143 42.94 -11.32 56.41
N ASP A 144 44.14 -11.53 55.84
CA ASP A 144 45.22 -12.20 56.55
C ASP A 144 46.42 -11.30 56.89
N GLU A 145 46.89 -11.42 58.09
CA GLU A 145 47.99 -10.56 58.64
C GLU A 145 49.35 -11.02 58.15
N LEU A 146 50.19 -10.06 57.73
CA LEU A 146 51.59 -10.22 57.59
C LEU A 146 52.23 -9.81 58.92
N LEU A 147 52.71 -10.79 59.71
CA LEU A 147 53.37 -10.54 60.99
C LEU A 147 54.87 -10.57 60.79
N LEU A 148 55.52 -9.46 61.19
CA LEU A 148 56.97 -9.33 61.28
C LEU A 148 57.35 -9.36 62.73
N TYR A 149 57.97 -10.41 63.11
CA TYR A 149 58.53 -10.51 64.50
C TYR A 149 59.92 -9.99 64.54
N TYR A 150 60.14 -9.00 65.43
CA TYR A 150 61.44 -8.43 65.74
C TYR A 150 61.78 -8.81 67.17
N PRO A 151 62.87 -9.57 67.42
CA PRO A 151 63.26 -9.86 68.76
C PRO A 151 63.71 -8.58 69.51
N TYR A 152 63.16 -8.37 70.68
CA TYR A 152 63.46 -7.17 71.51
C TYR A 152 64.89 -7.24 72.06
N GLY A 153 65.70 -6.18 71.83
CA GLY A 153 66.95 -5.93 72.57
C GLY A 153 68.27 -6.41 71.95
N SER A 154 68.27 -7.02 70.72
CA SER A 154 69.51 -7.39 70.05
C SER A 154 69.33 -7.55 68.53
N GLU A 155 70.18 -6.89 67.71
CA GLU A 155 70.27 -7.08 66.29
C GLU A 155 70.81 -8.46 65.90
N ALA A 156 71.26 -9.25 66.86
CA ALA A 156 71.85 -10.57 66.70
C ALA A 156 70.78 -11.68 66.47
N TYR A 157 69.49 -11.41 66.73
CA TYR A 157 68.44 -12.40 66.55
C TYR A 157 67.74 -12.27 65.23
N GLN A 158 67.38 -13.41 64.72
CA GLN A 158 66.69 -13.53 63.43
C GLN A 158 65.32 -12.88 63.51
N LYS A 159 65.01 -12.07 62.50
CA LYS A 159 63.68 -11.56 62.29
C LYS A 159 62.82 -12.71 61.67
N LEU A 160 61.65 -12.95 62.23
CA LEU A 160 60.72 -13.94 61.73
C LEU A 160 59.58 -13.27 60.99
N ILE A 161 59.22 -13.85 59.87
CA ILE A 161 58.06 -13.45 59.04
C ILE A 161 57.07 -14.56 59.09
N TYR A 162 55.84 -14.23 59.48
CA TYR A 162 54.71 -15.11 59.36
C TYR A 162 53.72 -14.44 58.34
N SER A 163 53.20 -15.20 57.44
CA SER A 163 52.24 -14.70 56.48
C SER A 163 51.21 -15.77 56.09
N ALA A 164 49.97 -15.52 56.42
CA ALA A 164 48.82 -16.21 55.79
C ALA A 164 48.29 -15.40 54.64
N TYR A 165 49.05 -14.43 54.13
CA TYR A 165 48.64 -13.49 53.08
C TYR A 165 49.11 -13.90 51.68
N TYR A 166 48.23 -13.82 50.74
CA TYR A 166 48.53 -13.85 49.32
C TYR A 166 47.84 -12.66 48.60
N ASP A 167 48.57 -12.04 47.66
CA ASP A 167 47.99 -10.89 46.92
C ASP A 167 46.63 -11.24 46.33
N PRO A 168 45.63 -10.31 46.43
CA PRO A 168 44.31 -10.55 45.91
C PRO A 168 44.30 -10.77 44.40
N VAL A 169 43.75 -11.89 43.99
CA VAL A 169 43.63 -12.28 42.57
C VAL A 169 42.21 -12.06 42.12
N SER A 170 41.96 -10.99 41.38
CA SER A 170 40.66 -10.65 40.81
C SER A 170 40.61 -10.91 39.30
N MET A 171 39.43 -10.95 38.77
CA MET A 171 39.16 -11.07 37.32
C MET A 171 38.49 -9.81 36.80
N ALA A 172 38.61 -9.58 35.49
CA ALA A 172 37.91 -8.51 34.78
C ALA A 172 37.50 -8.99 33.39
N PHE A 173 36.36 -8.56 32.91
CA PHE A 173 35.92 -8.76 31.54
C PHE A 173 34.82 -7.77 31.17
N SER A 174 34.54 -7.67 29.91
CA SER A 174 33.46 -6.79 29.37
C SER A 174 32.71 -7.47 28.27
N GLY A 175 31.62 -6.87 27.86
CA GLY A 175 30.86 -7.26 26.65
C GLY A 175 30.00 -6.11 26.17
N SER A 176 29.46 -6.27 24.97
CA SER A 176 28.59 -5.29 24.33
C SER A 176 27.14 -5.70 24.50
N ILE A 177 26.25 -4.73 24.57
CA ILE A 177 24.80 -4.93 24.55
C ILE A 177 24.25 -4.22 23.32
N THR A 178 23.34 -4.89 22.63
CA THR A 178 22.55 -4.28 21.56
C THR A 178 21.14 -4.03 22.09
N PRO A 179 20.78 -2.81 22.51
CA PRO A 179 19.42 -2.44 22.86
C PRO A 179 18.46 -2.67 21.70
N LEU A 180 17.22 -3.04 22.01
CA LEU A 180 16.14 -3.14 21.01
C LEU A 180 15.77 -1.74 20.51
N GLY A 181 15.17 -1.66 19.35
CA GLY A 181 14.66 -0.44 18.77
C GLY A 181 13.16 -0.55 18.49
N ASP A 182 12.56 0.55 18.07
CA ASP A 182 11.13 0.63 17.76
C ASP A 182 10.91 1.07 16.31
N MET A 183 9.73 0.78 15.79
CA MET A 183 9.26 1.24 14.49
C MET A 183 7.93 1.94 14.65
N LYS A 184 7.79 3.11 14.02
CA LYS A 184 6.52 3.81 13.85
C LYS A 184 6.17 3.89 12.37
N LEU A 185 4.98 3.42 11.99
CA LEU A 185 4.41 3.59 10.66
C LEU A 185 3.31 4.62 10.73
N VAL A 186 3.29 5.53 9.75
CA VAL A 186 2.24 6.54 9.58
C VAL A 186 1.59 6.34 8.21
N LYS A 187 0.27 6.10 8.23
CA LYS A 187 -0.57 5.93 7.04
C LYS A 187 -1.38 7.16 6.78
N THR A 188 -1.35 7.64 5.54
CA THR A 188 -2.22 8.69 5.01
C THR A 188 -2.87 8.22 3.72
N SER A 189 -3.97 8.85 3.29
CA SER A 189 -4.68 8.52 2.06
C SER A 189 -5.36 9.75 1.46
N GLU A 190 -5.65 9.71 0.18
CA GLU A 190 -6.33 10.77 -0.56
C GLU A 190 -7.76 11.02 -0.06
N ASP A 191 -8.44 9.99 0.42
CA ASP A 191 -9.82 10.04 0.92
C ASP A 191 -9.94 10.13 2.45
N GLY A 192 -8.81 10.22 3.15
CA GLY A 192 -8.75 10.32 4.61
C GLY A 192 -9.01 8.99 5.34
N ILE A 193 -9.22 7.88 4.65
CA ILE A 193 -9.42 6.58 5.28
C ILE A 193 -8.06 5.95 5.58
N VAL A 194 -7.70 5.94 6.87
CA VAL A 194 -6.38 5.51 7.34
C VAL A 194 -6.45 4.38 8.37
N ALA A 195 -7.60 4.12 8.97
CA ALA A 195 -7.81 3.09 9.99
C ALA A 195 -8.10 1.72 9.38
N GLY A 196 -7.67 0.66 10.07
CA GLY A 196 -8.00 -0.72 9.68
C GLY A 196 -7.22 -1.25 8.48
N ILE A 197 -6.12 -0.60 8.09
CA ILE A 197 -5.28 -1.01 6.96
C ILE A 197 -4.19 -1.95 7.46
N ASN A 198 -4.08 -3.11 6.84
CA ASN A 198 -3.13 -4.15 7.22
C ASN A 198 -1.78 -3.98 6.52
N PHE A 199 -0.73 -4.26 7.28
CA PHE A 199 0.64 -4.32 6.81
C PHE A 199 1.30 -5.62 7.26
N ILE A 200 2.11 -6.21 6.39
CA ILE A 200 2.99 -7.33 6.72
C ILE A 200 4.39 -6.76 6.91
N VAL A 201 4.94 -6.93 8.11
CA VAL A 201 6.31 -6.52 8.46
C VAL A 201 7.17 -7.76 8.59
N THR A 202 8.22 -7.85 7.79
CA THR A 202 9.21 -8.93 7.83
C THR A 202 10.60 -8.38 8.14
N GLY A 203 11.46 -9.18 8.76
CA GLY A 203 12.79 -8.73 9.14
C GLY A 203 13.77 -9.87 9.41
N ALA A 204 14.90 -9.55 10.03
CA ALA A 204 15.94 -10.51 10.38
C ALA A 204 15.42 -11.63 11.30
N ASN A 205 16.12 -12.76 11.32
CA ASN A 205 15.82 -13.91 12.17
C ASN A 205 14.40 -14.50 11.97
N GLY A 206 13.82 -14.37 10.77
CA GLY A 206 12.48 -14.89 10.46
C GLY A 206 11.35 -14.07 11.10
N PHE A 207 11.60 -12.82 11.51
CA PHE A 207 10.55 -11.96 12.02
C PHE A 207 9.49 -11.74 10.94
N SER A 208 8.24 -12.02 11.28
CA SER A 208 7.08 -11.75 10.43
C SER A 208 5.88 -11.44 11.31
N LYS A 209 5.23 -10.30 11.07
CA LYS A 209 4.07 -9.86 11.85
C LYS A 209 3.11 -9.09 10.94
N THR A 210 1.83 -9.45 10.98
CA THR A 210 0.76 -8.62 10.42
C THR A 210 0.31 -7.62 11.48
N VAL A 211 0.20 -6.36 11.09
CA VAL A 211 -0.18 -5.24 11.95
C VAL A 211 -1.21 -4.38 11.23
N THR A 212 -2.08 -3.73 12.00
CA THR A 212 -3.21 -2.96 11.47
C THR A 212 -3.15 -1.52 12.00
N THR A 213 -3.42 -0.55 11.16
CA THR A 213 -3.44 0.87 11.54
C THR A 213 -4.59 1.17 12.52
N ASN A 214 -4.30 2.02 13.50
CA ASN A 214 -5.28 2.57 14.44
C ASN A 214 -6.14 3.68 13.78
N ALA A 215 -7.01 4.31 14.56
CA ALA A 215 -7.89 5.39 14.09
C ALA A 215 -7.15 6.61 13.50
N ASN A 216 -5.89 6.82 13.90
CA ASN A 216 -5.05 7.92 13.42
C ASN A 216 -4.17 7.50 12.22
N GLY A 217 -4.27 6.25 11.76
CA GLY A 217 -3.41 5.71 10.71
C GLY A 217 -2.02 5.32 11.20
N GLU A 218 -1.83 5.11 12.51
CA GLU A 218 -0.52 4.81 13.07
C GLU A 218 -0.39 3.35 13.48
N ILE A 219 0.82 2.82 13.39
CA ILE A 219 1.23 1.53 13.92
C ILE A 219 2.55 1.75 14.68
N ASP A 220 2.60 1.30 15.94
CA ASP A 220 3.80 1.27 16.73
C ASP A 220 4.21 -0.20 16.98
N ILE A 221 5.46 -0.54 16.69
CA ILE A 221 6.04 -1.87 16.94
C ILE A 221 7.28 -1.68 17.77
N SER A 222 7.22 -2.13 19.02
CA SER A 222 8.32 -2.04 19.98
C SER A 222 9.14 -3.32 20.03
N ASP A 223 10.30 -3.23 20.67
CA ASP A 223 11.18 -4.36 21.01
C ASP A 223 11.71 -5.11 19.75
N LEU A 224 12.01 -4.39 18.70
CA LEU A 224 12.59 -4.95 17.48
C LEU A 224 14.12 -5.09 17.59
N VAL A 225 14.64 -6.21 17.15
CA VAL A 225 16.09 -6.38 16.99
C VAL A 225 16.58 -5.42 15.92
N PRO A 226 17.63 -4.61 16.18
CA PRO A 226 18.17 -3.71 15.17
C PRO A 226 18.53 -4.42 13.87
N GLY A 227 18.11 -3.83 12.74
CA GLY A 227 18.28 -4.43 11.41
C GLY A 227 17.35 -3.83 10.37
N ILE A 228 17.35 -4.44 9.18
CA ILE A 228 16.50 -4.02 8.07
C ILE A 228 15.18 -4.78 8.15
N TYR A 229 14.08 -4.05 8.03
CA TYR A 229 12.72 -4.57 7.96
C TYR A 229 12.07 -4.15 6.66
N THR A 230 11.29 -5.05 6.07
CA THR A 230 10.47 -4.78 4.89
C THR A 230 9.01 -4.69 5.32
N ILE A 231 8.34 -3.63 4.88
CA ILE A 231 6.94 -3.36 5.16
C ILE A 231 6.17 -3.41 3.86
N THR A 232 5.14 -4.23 3.80
CA THR A 232 4.25 -4.41 2.65
C THR A 232 2.83 -4.13 3.08
N GLU A 233 2.16 -3.18 2.43
CA GLU A 233 0.72 -2.94 2.59
C GLU A 233 -0.07 -4.06 1.93
N GLU A 234 -1.10 -4.59 2.58
CA GLU A 234 -2.04 -5.50 1.93
C GLU A 234 -2.86 -4.74 0.89
N ASN A 235 -3.03 -5.36 -0.27
CA ASN A 235 -3.71 -4.71 -1.39
C ASN A 235 -5.17 -4.40 -1.04
N ILE A 236 -5.60 -3.17 -1.30
CA ILE A 236 -6.99 -2.70 -1.16
C ILE A 236 -7.44 -2.23 -2.54
N ASP A 237 -8.48 -2.86 -3.08
CA ASP A 237 -8.90 -2.71 -4.49
C ASP A 237 -9.09 -1.26 -4.92
N ARG A 238 -9.58 -0.38 -4.05
CA ARG A 238 -9.83 1.04 -4.35
C ARG A 238 -8.59 1.91 -4.56
N TYR A 239 -7.41 1.44 -4.06
CA TYR A 239 -6.17 2.20 -4.14
C TYR A 239 -5.19 1.60 -5.15
N VAL A 240 -4.32 2.46 -5.64
CA VAL A 240 -3.14 2.03 -6.38
C VAL A 240 -2.26 1.20 -5.45
N PRO A 241 -1.82 -0.02 -5.83
CA PRO A 241 -0.97 -0.84 -4.98
C PRO A 241 0.33 -0.12 -4.61
N ASN A 242 0.60 -0.02 -3.31
CA ASN A 242 1.85 0.53 -2.81
C ASN A 242 3.00 -0.47 -3.00
N GLN A 243 4.17 0.05 -3.35
CA GLN A 243 5.40 -0.74 -3.33
C GLN A 243 5.82 -0.99 -1.87
N SER A 244 6.40 -2.17 -1.61
CA SER A 244 7.01 -2.46 -0.32
C SER A 244 8.14 -1.47 -0.03
N GLN A 245 8.25 -1.04 1.22
CA GLN A 245 9.32 -0.16 1.69
C GLN A 245 10.22 -0.90 2.68
N THR A 246 11.47 -0.49 2.74
CA THR A 246 12.43 -0.98 3.73
C THR A 246 12.80 0.11 4.71
N ILE A 247 12.99 -0.27 5.98
CA ILE A 247 13.44 0.63 7.03
C ILE A 247 14.54 -0.03 7.85
N THR A 248 15.52 0.74 8.28
CA THR A 248 16.53 0.27 9.23
C THR A 248 16.12 0.67 10.64
N VAL A 249 15.79 -0.32 11.48
CA VAL A 249 15.59 -0.13 12.91
C VAL A 249 16.95 -0.02 13.58
N SER A 250 17.20 1.12 14.23
CA SER A 250 18.44 1.40 14.94
C SER A 250 18.32 1.07 16.41
N SER A 251 19.42 0.60 17.01
CA SER A 251 19.50 0.26 18.42
C SER A 251 19.09 1.44 19.32
N GLY A 252 18.15 1.21 20.23
CA GLY A 252 17.67 2.19 21.21
C GLY A 252 16.93 3.40 20.62
N LYS A 253 16.46 3.32 19.36
CA LYS A 253 15.77 4.43 18.68
C LYS A 253 14.49 3.97 18.04
N THR A 254 13.56 4.93 17.87
CA THR A 254 12.37 4.75 17.03
C THR A 254 12.68 5.18 15.60
N SER A 255 12.49 4.28 14.66
CA SER A 255 12.60 4.54 13.22
C SER A 255 11.21 4.72 12.63
N SER A 256 11.01 5.67 11.69
CA SER A 256 9.70 5.99 11.13
C SER A 256 9.62 5.74 9.63
N VAL A 257 8.47 5.27 9.16
CA VAL A 257 8.13 5.05 7.75
C VAL A 257 6.73 5.57 7.48
N SER A 258 6.47 6.04 6.26
CA SER A 258 5.14 6.53 5.87
C SER A 258 4.67 5.90 4.57
N PHE A 259 3.33 5.65 4.50
CA PHE A 259 2.65 5.19 3.31
C PHE A 259 1.50 6.13 2.97
N TYR A 260 1.31 6.41 1.68
CA TYR A 260 0.23 7.22 1.17
C TYR A 260 -0.59 6.43 0.15
N ASN A 261 -1.93 6.37 0.33
CA ASN A 261 -2.83 5.70 -0.60
C ASN A 261 -3.46 6.70 -1.57
N ILE A 262 -3.30 6.40 -2.86
CA ILE A 262 -3.86 7.15 -3.98
C ILE A 262 -5.06 6.37 -4.50
N LEU A 263 -6.20 7.04 -4.71
CA LEU A 263 -7.40 6.44 -5.28
C LEU A 263 -7.21 6.14 -6.76
N LYS A 264 -7.74 5.00 -7.20
CA LYS A 264 -7.88 4.71 -8.62
C LYS A 264 -9.04 5.51 -9.19
N LYS A 265 -8.84 6.11 -10.36
CA LYS A 265 -9.79 6.96 -11.05
C LYS A 265 -10.00 6.45 -12.47
N PHE A 266 -11.19 6.65 -13.00
CA PHE A 266 -11.54 6.28 -14.35
C PHE A 266 -12.15 7.46 -15.11
N ARG A 267 -12.08 7.40 -16.44
CA ARG A 267 -12.92 8.13 -17.37
C ARG A 267 -13.46 7.16 -18.41
N VAL A 268 -14.55 7.49 -19.06
CA VAL A 268 -15.16 6.67 -20.11
C VAL A 268 -15.47 7.51 -21.34
N THR A 269 -15.23 6.96 -22.52
CA THR A 269 -15.69 7.53 -23.79
C THR A 269 -17.00 6.85 -24.18
N VAL A 270 -18.01 7.66 -24.46
CA VAL A 270 -19.34 7.21 -24.92
C VAL A 270 -19.53 7.70 -26.33
N THR A 271 -19.94 6.78 -27.23
CA THR A 271 -20.26 7.08 -28.64
C THR A 271 -21.66 6.66 -28.93
N LYS A 272 -22.51 7.63 -29.32
CA LYS A 272 -23.86 7.43 -29.82
C LYS A 272 -23.79 6.99 -31.27
N GLN A 273 -24.54 5.94 -31.61
CA GLN A 273 -24.70 5.45 -32.98
C GLN A 273 -26.17 5.21 -33.30
N ASP A 274 -26.51 5.37 -34.56
CA ASP A 274 -27.82 4.95 -35.05
C ASP A 274 -27.95 3.42 -35.00
N TYR A 275 -29.08 2.93 -34.49
CA TYR A 275 -29.29 1.49 -34.28
C TYR A 275 -29.26 0.67 -35.58
N GLU A 276 -29.72 1.27 -36.69
CA GLU A 276 -29.84 0.54 -37.96
C GLU A 276 -28.63 0.70 -38.87
N LYS A 277 -28.02 1.90 -38.87
CA LYS A 277 -26.98 2.27 -39.85
C LYS A 277 -25.62 2.54 -39.23
N GLY A 278 -25.55 2.74 -37.93
CA GLY A 278 -24.32 3.16 -37.26
C GLY A 278 -23.94 4.64 -37.47
N HIS A 279 -24.58 5.33 -38.42
CA HIS A 279 -24.40 6.75 -38.73
C HIS A 279 -25.76 7.44 -38.82
N ALA A 280 -25.81 8.75 -38.76
CA ALA A 280 -27.04 9.52 -38.78
C ALA A 280 -27.85 9.26 -40.08
N GLN A 281 -29.17 9.20 -39.97
CA GLN A 281 -30.12 9.00 -41.09
C GLN A 281 -30.88 10.30 -41.32
N GLY A 282 -31.13 10.64 -42.60
CA GLY A 282 -31.84 11.86 -42.97
C GLY A 282 -31.14 13.12 -42.49
N ASP A 283 -31.91 14.04 -41.92
CA ASP A 283 -31.41 15.27 -41.32
C ASP A 283 -31.14 15.13 -39.79
N ALA A 284 -31.24 13.90 -39.25
CA ALA A 284 -30.99 13.65 -37.83
C ALA A 284 -29.51 13.84 -37.49
N LYS A 285 -29.22 14.16 -36.22
CA LYS A 285 -27.87 14.47 -35.75
C LYS A 285 -27.49 13.54 -34.59
N LEU A 286 -26.28 12.99 -34.61
CA LEU A 286 -25.72 12.27 -33.47
C LEU A 286 -25.24 13.21 -32.35
N GLY A 287 -24.80 14.40 -32.73
CA GLY A 287 -24.37 15.43 -31.79
C GLY A 287 -25.54 16.16 -31.13
N GLY A 288 -25.30 16.67 -29.90
CA GLY A 288 -26.27 17.43 -29.12
C GLY A 288 -27.17 16.58 -28.21
N ALA A 289 -26.96 15.27 -28.12
CA ALA A 289 -27.58 14.45 -27.08
C ALA A 289 -26.93 14.72 -25.72
N VAL A 290 -27.73 14.80 -24.65
CA VAL A 290 -27.24 15.01 -23.29
C VAL A 290 -27.34 13.70 -22.53
N TYR A 291 -26.21 13.26 -22.01
CA TYR A 291 -26.10 12.08 -21.16
C TYR A 291 -25.69 12.46 -19.73
N GLY A 292 -26.27 11.80 -18.75
CA GLY A 292 -25.89 11.90 -17.35
C GLY A 292 -24.98 10.74 -16.95
N LEU A 293 -23.92 11.08 -16.23
CA LEU A 293 -23.12 10.11 -15.48
C LEU A 293 -23.65 10.03 -14.06
N TYR A 294 -24.08 8.83 -13.65
CA TYR A 294 -24.71 8.60 -12.35
C TYR A 294 -23.84 7.68 -11.50
N LYS A 295 -23.86 7.92 -10.17
CA LYS A 295 -23.35 7.00 -9.17
C LYS A 295 -24.53 6.48 -8.34
N GLY A 296 -24.89 5.22 -8.52
CA GLY A 296 -26.19 4.75 -8.08
C GLY A 296 -27.31 5.53 -8.79
N ASP A 297 -28.13 6.22 -8.01
CA ASP A 297 -29.22 7.08 -8.53
C ASP A 297 -28.89 8.58 -8.54
N GLU A 298 -27.72 8.96 -8.03
CA GLU A 298 -27.27 10.36 -7.97
C GLU A 298 -26.63 10.78 -9.30
N LEU A 299 -27.14 11.88 -9.90
CA LEU A 299 -26.54 12.52 -11.07
C LEU A 299 -25.29 13.29 -10.67
N ILE A 300 -24.13 12.84 -11.10
CA ILE A 300 -22.84 13.45 -10.76
C ILE A 300 -22.39 14.48 -11.80
N ALA A 301 -22.59 14.17 -13.09
CA ALA A 301 -22.18 15.05 -14.19
C ALA A 301 -23.06 14.85 -15.42
N GLN A 302 -23.08 15.86 -16.31
CA GLN A 302 -23.76 15.82 -17.60
C GLN A 302 -22.76 16.13 -18.72
N TYR A 303 -22.92 15.42 -19.82
CA TYR A 303 -22.07 15.56 -21.01
C TYR A 303 -22.95 15.64 -22.26
N THR A 304 -22.55 16.48 -23.20
CA THR A 304 -23.22 16.61 -24.50
C THR A 304 -22.35 16.00 -25.59
N THR A 305 -22.96 15.18 -26.44
CA THR A 305 -22.24 14.59 -27.58
C THR A 305 -21.81 15.66 -28.58
N ASP A 306 -20.60 15.52 -29.10
CA ASP A 306 -20.04 16.33 -30.20
C ASP A 306 -20.71 16.00 -31.54
N SER A 307 -20.24 16.61 -32.63
CA SER A 307 -20.77 16.36 -33.98
C SER A 307 -20.64 14.90 -34.45
N ASN A 308 -19.70 14.13 -33.85
CA ASN A 308 -19.49 12.71 -34.15
C ASN A 308 -20.35 11.79 -33.25
N GLY A 309 -21.14 12.36 -32.34
CA GLY A 309 -21.95 11.63 -31.40
C GLY A 309 -21.17 11.16 -30.16
N SER A 310 -20.01 11.71 -29.87
CA SER A 310 -19.13 11.23 -28.79
C SER A 310 -18.90 12.27 -27.70
N PHE A 311 -18.64 11.80 -26.50
CA PHE A 311 -18.05 12.56 -25.40
C PHE A 311 -17.13 11.68 -24.57
N THR A 312 -16.19 12.29 -23.83
CA THR A 312 -15.36 11.63 -22.84
C THR A 312 -15.57 12.35 -21.50
N THR A 313 -15.75 11.58 -20.44
CA THR A 313 -15.94 12.13 -19.08
C THR A 313 -14.66 12.68 -18.51
N ASP A 314 -14.78 13.46 -17.44
CA ASP A 314 -13.69 13.73 -16.51
C ASP A 314 -13.30 12.46 -15.76
N TYR A 315 -12.23 12.54 -14.92
CA TYR A 315 -11.83 11.44 -14.07
C TYR A 315 -12.64 11.42 -12.77
N PHE A 316 -13.19 10.25 -12.45
CA PHE A 316 -13.95 9.98 -11.23
C PHE A 316 -13.35 8.80 -10.49
N VAL A 317 -13.54 8.74 -9.17
CA VAL A 317 -13.08 7.60 -8.36
C VAL A 317 -13.77 6.32 -8.81
N CYS A 318 -12.99 5.25 -9.04
CA CYS A 318 -13.51 3.95 -9.46
C CYS A 318 -14.56 3.40 -8.48
N GLY A 319 -15.53 2.67 -9.01
CA GLY A 319 -16.61 2.04 -8.28
C GLY A 319 -17.44 1.15 -9.20
N THR A 320 -18.26 0.28 -8.63
CA THR A 320 -19.10 -0.69 -9.37
C THR A 320 -20.51 -0.19 -9.69
N ASP A 321 -20.86 0.99 -9.20
CA ASP A 321 -22.20 1.59 -9.22
C ASP A 321 -22.37 2.74 -10.23
N TRP A 322 -21.41 2.89 -11.15
CA TRP A 322 -21.45 3.91 -12.19
C TRP A 322 -22.29 3.50 -13.38
N THR A 323 -23.18 4.42 -13.84
CA THR A 323 -24.02 4.24 -15.03
C THR A 323 -24.09 5.50 -15.89
N VAL A 324 -24.30 5.31 -17.19
CA VAL A 324 -24.63 6.37 -18.16
C VAL A 324 -26.05 6.21 -18.60
N ARG A 325 -26.81 7.33 -18.64
CA ARG A 325 -28.23 7.39 -19.08
C ARG A 325 -28.43 8.60 -19.95
N GLU A 326 -29.20 8.46 -21.04
CA GLU A 326 -29.60 9.62 -21.83
C GLU A 326 -30.63 10.46 -21.05
N ILE A 327 -30.43 11.78 -21.03
CA ILE A 327 -31.35 12.73 -20.42
C ILE A 327 -32.18 13.44 -21.49
N THR A 328 -31.53 13.79 -22.60
CA THR A 328 -32.19 14.49 -23.73
C THR A 328 -31.61 13.92 -25.02
N PRO A 329 -32.46 13.41 -25.92
CA PRO A 329 -32.03 12.91 -27.22
C PRO A 329 -31.52 14.03 -28.12
N SER A 330 -30.65 13.70 -29.04
CA SER A 330 -30.28 14.62 -30.11
C SER A 330 -31.41 14.79 -31.14
N GLU A 331 -31.29 15.84 -31.93
CA GLU A 331 -32.26 16.16 -32.98
C GLU A 331 -32.51 14.97 -33.93
N GLY A 332 -33.78 14.57 -34.05
CA GLY A 332 -34.19 13.50 -34.93
C GLY A 332 -34.15 12.09 -34.36
N TYR A 333 -33.74 11.95 -33.07
CA TYR A 333 -33.72 10.65 -32.37
C TYR A 333 -34.77 10.57 -31.27
N LEU A 334 -35.15 9.37 -30.90
CA LEU A 334 -36.02 9.07 -29.76
C LEU A 334 -35.17 9.03 -28.47
N LEU A 335 -35.78 9.34 -27.33
CA LEU A 335 -35.14 9.16 -26.02
C LEU A 335 -34.90 7.68 -25.77
N ASN A 336 -33.69 7.33 -25.39
CA ASN A 336 -33.30 6.00 -24.98
C ASN A 336 -33.23 5.93 -23.44
N ASP A 337 -34.12 5.18 -22.84
CA ASP A 337 -34.22 4.99 -21.37
C ASP A 337 -33.33 3.85 -20.85
N THR A 338 -32.48 3.28 -21.68
CA THR A 338 -31.56 2.22 -21.31
C THR A 338 -30.51 2.74 -20.34
N VAL A 339 -30.27 1.98 -19.25
CA VAL A 339 -29.23 2.24 -18.26
C VAL A 339 -27.98 1.45 -18.62
N TYR A 340 -26.92 2.14 -18.99
CA TYR A 340 -25.65 1.53 -19.37
C TYR A 340 -24.68 1.51 -18.18
N LYS A 341 -24.17 0.33 -17.80
CA LYS A 341 -23.14 0.22 -16.75
C LYS A 341 -21.77 0.62 -17.29
N VAL A 342 -21.03 1.39 -16.48
CA VAL A 342 -19.64 1.74 -16.77
C VAL A 342 -18.72 0.69 -16.18
N GLY A 343 -17.74 0.21 -16.96
CA GLY A 343 -16.71 -0.74 -16.51
C GLY A 343 -15.64 -0.03 -15.66
N ALA A 344 -16.01 0.42 -14.46
CA ALA A 344 -15.17 1.21 -13.58
C ALA A 344 -14.86 0.48 -12.25
N ASP A 345 -14.90 -0.86 -12.23
CA ASP A 345 -14.54 -1.65 -11.05
C ASP A 345 -13.06 -1.42 -10.71
N PRO A 346 -12.72 -0.96 -9.49
CA PRO A 346 -11.34 -0.73 -9.09
C PRO A 346 -10.45 -1.98 -9.14
N LYS A 347 -11.02 -3.18 -9.15
CA LYS A 347 -10.26 -4.44 -9.29
C LYS A 347 -9.59 -4.59 -10.65
N ASP A 348 -10.17 -3.99 -11.68
CA ASP A 348 -9.67 -4.09 -13.05
C ASP A 348 -8.46 -3.19 -13.31
N TYR A 349 -8.07 -2.35 -12.35
CA TYR A 349 -7.07 -1.30 -12.52
C TYR A 349 -5.94 -1.39 -11.49
N THR A 350 -4.76 -0.92 -11.89
CA THR A 350 -3.55 -0.92 -11.05
C THR A 350 -2.87 0.44 -10.94
N VAL A 351 -3.33 1.43 -11.69
CA VAL A 351 -2.76 2.79 -11.74
C VAL A 351 -3.79 3.84 -11.32
N GLU A 352 -3.35 5.07 -11.08
CA GLU A 352 -4.24 6.15 -10.64
C GLU A 352 -5.29 6.52 -11.69
N TYR A 353 -4.87 6.77 -12.95
CA TYR A 353 -5.74 7.22 -14.02
C TYR A 353 -5.96 6.13 -15.06
N ASN A 354 -7.23 5.78 -15.30
CA ASN A 354 -7.61 4.67 -16.14
C ASN A 354 -8.66 5.10 -17.17
N ASN A 355 -8.65 4.45 -18.33
CA ASN A 355 -9.76 4.53 -19.28
C ASN A 355 -10.63 3.29 -19.06
N ALA A 356 -11.91 3.49 -18.71
CA ALA A 356 -12.91 2.43 -18.76
C ALA A 356 -13.12 2.00 -20.20
N PRO A 357 -13.62 0.79 -20.46
CA PRO A 357 -13.96 0.35 -21.81
C PRO A 357 -14.89 1.34 -22.50
N ASP A 358 -14.57 1.69 -23.73
CA ASP A 358 -15.39 2.58 -24.55
C ASP A 358 -16.80 2.01 -24.68
N MET A 359 -17.79 2.90 -24.57
CA MET A 359 -19.20 2.54 -24.58
C MET A 359 -19.88 3.01 -25.87
N THR A 360 -20.56 2.10 -26.56
CA THR A 360 -21.43 2.45 -27.69
C THR A 360 -22.87 2.39 -27.24
N VAL A 361 -23.61 3.48 -27.46
CA VAL A 361 -25.06 3.57 -27.21
C VAL A 361 -25.81 3.60 -28.55
N MET A 362 -26.81 2.73 -28.68
CA MET A 362 -27.58 2.56 -29.91
C MET A 362 -28.89 3.30 -29.79
N GLU A 363 -29.14 4.20 -30.74
CA GLU A 363 -30.28 5.11 -30.71
C GLU A 363 -31.18 4.95 -31.90
N GLN A 364 -32.47 5.10 -31.73
CA GLN A 364 -33.49 4.93 -32.79
C GLN A 364 -33.87 6.28 -33.37
N VAL A 365 -33.66 6.43 -34.68
CA VAL A 365 -34.09 7.60 -35.44
C VAL A 365 -35.62 7.68 -35.55
N ILE A 366 -36.17 8.87 -35.49
CA ILE A 366 -37.59 9.16 -35.76
C ILE A 366 -37.90 8.81 -37.22
N LYS A 367 -38.95 8.06 -37.46
CA LYS A 367 -39.41 7.70 -38.81
C LYS A 367 -40.91 7.96 -39.02
N GLY A 368 -41.28 8.39 -40.23
CA GLY A 368 -42.65 8.63 -40.60
C GLY A 368 -42.98 8.25 -42.05
N LYS A 369 -44.23 8.38 -42.43
CA LYS A 369 -44.71 8.14 -43.79
C LYS A 369 -45.36 9.40 -44.35
N ILE A 370 -45.25 9.58 -45.67
CA ILE A 370 -45.98 10.57 -46.43
C ILE A 370 -47.01 9.84 -47.27
N SER A 371 -48.25 10.23 -47.12
CA SER A 371 -49.35 9.65 -47.92
C SER A 371 -50.08 10.73 -48.75
N ILE A 372 -50.37 10.43 -49.93
CA ILE A 372 -51.03 11.32 -50.88
C ILE A 372 -52.34 10.71 -51.26
N ILE A 373 -53.40 11.52 -51.29
CA ILE A 373 -54.69 11.24 -51.98
C ILE A 373 -54.75 12.23 -53.12
N LYS A 374 -54.62 11.72 -54.32
CA LYS A 374 -54.57 12.52 -55.54
C LYS A 374 -55.87 12.43 -56.27
N HIS A 375 -56.54 13.55 -56.41
CA HIS A 375 -57.73 13.69 -57.22
C HIS A 375 -57.48 14.69 -58.33
N THR A 376 -58.34 14.61 -59.35
CA THR A 376 -58.32 15.53 -60.47
C THR A 376 -59.71 15.93 -60.76
N ASP A 377 -59.94 17.24 -60.97
CA ASP A 377 -61.19 17.75 -61.55
C ASP A 377 -61.21 17.46 -63.03
N ASP A 378 -62.23 16.72 -63.51
CA ASP A 378 -62.40 16.35 -64.89
C ASP A 378 -62.94 17.53 -65.77
N GLY A 379 -63.33 18.62 -65.10
CA GLY A 379 -63.83 19.85 -65.74
C GLY A 379 -65.28 19.73 -66.22
N GLU A 380 -65.94 18.55 -66.01
CA GLU A 380 -67.31 18.30 -66.44
C GLU A 380 -68.26 18.03 -65.26
N THR A 381 -67.74 17.50 -64.18
CA THR A 381 -68.52 17.17 -62.98
C THR A 381 -68.00 17.92 -61.79
N GLN A 382 -68.84 18.23 -60.78
CA GLN A 382 -68.39 18.83 -59.48
C GLN A 382 -67.78 17.77 -58.55
N ILE A 383 -67.59 16.56 -59.06
CA ILE A 383 -67.01 15.48 -58.25
C ILE A 383 -65.57 15.23 -58.70
N GLU A 384 -64.65 15.41 -57.77
CA GLU A 384 -63.20 15.12 -57.93
C GLU A 384 -63.02 13.59 -58.16
N THR A 385 -62.31 13.24 -59.20
CA THR A 385 -62.10 11.83 -59.60
C THR A 385 -60.72 11.40 -59.08
N PRO A 386 -60.57 10.21 -58.43
CA PRO A 386 -59.30 9.67 -58.06
C PRO A 386 -58.35 9.53 -59.23
N GLU A 387 -57.15 10.03 -59.15
CA GLU A 387 -56.14 9.97 -60.22
C GLU A 387 -55.24 8.73 -60.08
N LYS A 388 -55.78 7.59 -60.57
CA LYS A 388 -54.98 6.36 -60.62
C LYS A 388 -53.76 6.53 -61.51
N GLY A 389 -52.60 6.03 -61.02
CA GLY A 389 -51.36 6.03 -61.78
C GLY A 389 -50.57 7.36 -61.70
N ALA A 390 -51.07 8.35 -60.98
CA ALA A 390 -50.21 9.51 -60.62
C ALA A 390 -48.99 9.05 -59.85
N GLU A 391 -47.79 9.53 -60.24
CA GLU A 391 -46.55 9.14 -59.68
C GLU A 391 -45.84 10.32 -59.01
N PHE A 392 -45.29 10.05 -57.83
CA PHE A 392 -44.51 11.03 -57.08
C PHE A 392 -43.17 10.46 -56.68
N GLN A 393 -42.12 11.27 -56.81
CA GLN A 393 -40.87 11.07 -56.24
C GLN A 393 -40.80 11.86 -54.90
N VAL A 394 -40.50 11.15 -53.82
CA VAL A 394 -40.31 11.71 -52.49
C VAL A 394 -38.84 11.54 -52.10
N TYR A 395 -38.16 12.59 -51.78
CA TYR A 395 -36.72 12.52 -51.44
C TYR A 395 -36.32 13.53 -50.38
N LEU A 396 -35.27 13.20 -49.63
CA LEU A 396 -34.71 14.09 -48.62
C LEU A 396 -34.24 15.38 -49.31
N LYS A 397 -34.74 16.53 -48.85
CA LYS A 397 -34.48 17.85 -49.45
C LYS A 397 -32.99 18.23 -49.38
N SER A 398 -32.31 17.91 -48.24
CA SER A 398 -30.90 18.19 -48.06
C SER A 398 -29.98 17.45 -49.06
N ALA A 399 -30.45 16.34 -49.65
CA ALA A 399 -29.74 15.66 -50.72
C ALA A 399 -29.79 16.39 -52.10
N GLY A 400 -30.64 17.42 -52.22
CA GLY A 400 -30.73 18.30 -53.38
C GLY A 400 -31.50 17.68 -54.58
N SER A 401 -31.58 16.36 -54.72
CA SER A 401 -32.32 15.69 -55.79
C SER A 401 -32.68 14.24 -55.44
N PHE A 402 -33.64 13.67 -56.10
CA PHE A 402 -34.05 12.27 -55.92
C PHE A 402 -32.90 11.29 -56.13
N VAL A 403 -32.03 11.51 -57.12
CA VAL A 403 -30.97 10.58 -57.48
C VAL A 403 -29.80 10.63 -56.47
N ASN A 404 -29.62 11.78 -55.82
CA ASN A 404 -28.57 11.97 -54.80
C ASN A 404 -28.98 11.50 -53.41
N ALA A 405 -30.28 11.40 -53.10
CA ALA A 405 -30.77 10.89 -51.83
C ALA A 405 -30.47 9.39 -51.69
N ASP A 406 -30.14 8.93 -50.51
CA ASP A 406 -29.94 7.52 -50.25
C ASP A 406 -31.23 6.73 -50.47
N LYS A 407 -31.07 5.42 -50.74
CA LYS A 407 -32.24 4.56 -51.02
C LYS A 407 -33.28 4.56 -49.91
N ASP A 408 -32.84 4.74 -48.66
CA ASP A 408 -33.72 4.77 -47.50
C ASP A 408 -34.35 6.14 -47.25
N GLU A 409 -33.82 7.19 -47.88
CA GLU A 409 -34.24 8.60 -47.79
C GLU A 409 -35.03 9.07 -49.02
N ARG A 410 -35.42 8.16 -49.88
CA ARG A 410 -36.26 8.41 -51.06
C ARG A 410 -37.21 7.29 -51.32
N ASP A 411 -38.31 7.61 -51.99
CA ASP A 411 -39.30 6.63 -52.44
C ASP A 411 -39.98 7.12 -53.71
N THR A 412 -40.47 6.18 -54.56
CA THR A 412 -41.33 6.47 -55.68
C THR A 412 -42.67 5.83 -55.36
N ILE A 413 -43.69 6.63 -55.24
CA ILE A 413 -45.07 6.17 -54.96
C ILE A 413 -46.04 6.40 -56.12
N VAL A 414 -46.88 5.45 -56.34
CA VAL A 414 -47.87 5.48 -57.45
C VAL A 414 -49.26 5.35 -56.86
N CYS A 415 -50.18 6.24 -57.24
CA CYS A 415 -51.57 6.21 -56.78
C CYS A 415 -52.33 5.01 -57.31
N ASP A 416 -53.01 4.34 -56.40
CA ASP A 416 -53.93 3.24 -56.69
C ASP A 416 -55.30 3.70 -57.31
N GLU A 417 -56.30 2.81 -57.30
CA GLU A 417 -57.67 3.08 -57.87
C GLU A 417 -58.42 4.15 -57.08
N ASP A 418 -58.10 4.30 -55.81
CA ASP A 418 -58.68 5.33 -54.91
C ASP A 418 -57.87 6.64 -54.93
N GLY A 419 -56.89 6.74 -55.83
CA GLY A 419 -55.92 7.86 -55.86
C GLY A 419 -54.95 7.92 -54.68
N PHE A 420 -54.80 6.85 -53.88
CA PHE A 420 -53.99 6.81 -52.70
C PHE A 420 -52.59 6.25 -53.01
N ALA A 421 -51.61 6.89 -52.46
CA ALA A 421 -50.23 6.40 -52.41
C ALA A 421 -49.59 6.71 -51.04
N SER A 422 -48.64 5.89 -50.60
CA SER A 422 -47.94 6.08 -49.36
C SER A 422 -46.49 5.63 -49.49
N THR A 423 -45.58 6.40 -48.90
CA THR A 423 -44.16 6.02 -48.82
C THR A 423 -43.95 4.85 -47.87
N LYS A 424 -42.81 4.20 -47.98
CA LYS A 424 -42.21 3.45 -46.88
C LYS A 424 -41.95 4.39 -45.69
N LEU A 425 -41.47 3.85 -44.57
CA LEU A 425 -40.98 4.66 -43.46
C LEU A 425 -39.71 5.41 -43.90
N LEU A 426 -39.74 6.73 -43.82
CA LEU A 426 -38.63 7.63 -44.13
C LEU A 426 -38.09 8.20 -42.83
N PRO A 427 -36.76 8.35 -42.70
CA PRO A 427 -36.15 8.92 -41.47
C PRO A 427 -36.47 10.40 -41.30
N TYR A 428 -36.14 10.94 -40.10
CA TYR A 428 -36.26 12.35 -39.75
C TYR A 428 -35.64 13.28 -40.80
N GLY A 429 -36.39 14.29 -41.23
CA GLY A 429 -35.89 15.28 -42.17
C GLY A 429 -37.01 15.95 -42.98
N VAL A 430 -36.61 16.94 -43.76
CA VAL A 430 -37.50 17.63 -44.70
C VAL A 430 -37.43 16.90 -46.05
N TYR A 431 -38.57 16.48 -46.53
CA TYR A 431 -38.70 15.76 -47.81
C TYR A 431 -39.43 16.60 -48.85
N THR A 432 -38.86 16.70 -50.04
CA THR A 432 -39.53 17.25 -51.21
C THR A 432 -40.37 16.19 -51.86
N VAL A 433 -41.65 16.53 -52.14
CA VAL A 433 -42.61 15.72 -52.88
C VAL A 433 -42.76 16.32 -54.30
N HIS A 434 -42.31 15.59 -55.31
CA HIS A 434 -42.26 16.00 -56.69
C HIS A 434 -43.14 15.07 -57.53
N GLN A 435 -44.14 15.61 -58.21
CA GLN A 435 -44.95 14.83 -59.06
C GLN A 435 -44.28 14.57 -60.45
N THR A 436 -44.04 13.33 -60.82
CA THR A 436 -43.38 12.95 -62.07
C THR A 436 -44.35 12.58 -63.17
N LYS A 437 -45.55 12.11 -62.79
CA LYS A 437 -46.57 11.69 -63.73
C LYS A 437 -47.98 12.01 -63.24
N GLY A 438 -48.82 12.48 -64.14
CA GLY A 438 -50.22 12.70 -63.93
C GLY A 438 -51.04 12.32 -65.19
N TRP A 439 -52.33 12.54 -65.16
CA TRP A 439 -53.20 12.30 -66.40
C TRP A 439 -52.82 13.25 -67.53
N ALA A 440 -52.92 12.72 -68.76
CA ALA A 440 -52.56 13.49 -69.93
C ALA A 440 -53.40 14.77 -70.04
N GLY A 441 -52.77 15.88 -70.37
CA GLY A 441 -53.40 17.19 -70.53
C GLY A 441 -53.62 17.97 -69.22
N ARG A 442 -53.14 17.47 -68.10
CA ARG A 442 -53.15 18.19 -66.80
C ARG A 442 -51.76 18.64 -66.44
N GLU A 443 -51.71 19.82 -65.82
CA GLU A 443 -50.44 20.35 -65.26
C GLU A 443 -50.07 19.54 -64.04
N LEU A 444 -48.77 19.24 -63.85
CA LEU A 444 -48.23 18.68 -62.60
C LEU A 444 -48.28 19.69 -61.52
N ILE A 445 -48.47 19.25 -60.27
CA ILE A 445 -48.41 20.16 -59.10
C ILE A 445 -47.02 20.70 -58.87
N THR A 446 -46.95 21.87 -58.25
CA THR A 446 -45.70 22.42 -57.78
C THR A 446 -45.18 21.57 -56.62
N ASP A 447 -43.86 21.36 -56.57
CA ASP A 447 -43.20 20.65 -55.49
C ASP A 447 -43.56 21.29 -54.12
N PHE A 448 -43.71 20.45 -53.13
CA PHE A 448 -43.90 20.90 -51.75
C PHE A 448 -43.07 20.07 -50.77
N ASP A 449 -42.82 20.65 -49.62
CA ASP A 449 -41.98 20.03 -48.58
C ASP A 449 -42.83 19.46 -47.43
N VAL A 450 -42.38 18.35 -46.90
CA VAL A 450 -42.97 17.69 -45.71
C VAL A 450 -41.91 17.42 -44.69
N PHE A 451 -42.09 17.91 -43.46
CA PHE A 451 -41.16 17.64 -42.37
C PHE A 451 -41.60 16.43 -41.57
N ILE A 452 -40.81 15.37 -41.65
CA ILE A 452 -40.96 14.16 -40.83
C ILE A 452 -40.21 14.41 -39.51
N ASN A 453 -40.97 14.69 -38.45
CA ASN A 453 -40.41 15.04 -37.11
C ASN A 453 -41.12 14.33 -35.96
N LYS A 454 -41.97 13.37 -36.23
CA LYS A 454 -42.70 12.62 -35.21
C LYS A 454 -42.73 11.13 -35.59
N ASP A 455 -42.28 10.31 -34.68
CA ASP A 455 -42.18 8.86 -34.90
C ASP A 455 -43.55 8.21 -35.16
N GLY A 456 -43.56 7.28 -36.10
CA GLY A 456 -44.74 6.53 -36.50
C GLY A 456 -45.83 7.36 -37.18
N LYS A 457 -45.65 8.67 -37.36
CA LYS A 457 -46.69 9.54 -37.95
C LYS A 457 -46.80 9.38 -39.47
N THR A 458 -48.02 9.30 -39.96
CA THR A 458 -48.35 9.44 -41.40
C THR A 458 -48.84 10.85 -41.69
N TYR A 459 -48.08 11.57 -42.52
CA TYR A 459 -48.43 12.92 -43.03
C TYR A 459 -49.28 12.76 -44.27
N LYS A 460 -50.56 13.15 -44.21
CA LYS A 460 -51.51 12.94 -45.24
C LYS A 460 -51.85 14.24 -45.99
N PHE A 461 -51.81 14.19 -47.31
CA PHE A 461 -52.09 15.31 -48.17
C PHE A 461 -53.19 14.93 -49.21
N LEU A 462 -54.22 15.74 -49.28
CA LEU A 462 -55.19 15.69 -50.35
C LEU A 462 -54.81 16.71 -51.42
N ILE A 463 -54.60 16.28 -52.64
CA ILE A 463 -53.99 17.07 -53.70
C ILE A 463 -54.92 17.04 -54.94
N ASN A 464 -55.16 18.26 -55.48
CA ASN A 464 -55.91 18.38 -56.75
C ASN A 464 -55.10 19.21 -57.75
N ASN A 465 -55.17 18.89 -59.08
CA ASN A 465 -54.44 19.59 -60.14
C ASN A 465 -55.13 20.88 -60.61
N LYS A 466 -56.33 21.20 -60.17
CA LYS A 466 -57.08 22.37 -60.61
C LYS A 466 -57.83 23.02 -59.46
N ASN A 467 -57.63 24.30 -59.28
CA ASN A 467 -58.28 25.17 -58.26
C ASN A 467 -58.38 24.61 -56.88
N PHE A 468 -57.27 24.04 -56.42
CA PHE A 468 -57.18 23.61 -55.01
C PHE A 468 -57.11 24.85 -54.13
N GLU A 469 -58.18 25.16 -53.44
CA GLU A 469 -58.16 26.11 -52.33
C GLU A 469 -57.74 25.42 -51.10
N SER A 470 -56.45 25.68 -50.69
CA SER A 470 -55.97 25.22 -49.41
C SER A 470 -56.37 26.16 -48.30
N TYR A 471 -57.08 25.68 -47.32
CA TYR A 471 -57.36 26.41 -46.12
C TYR A 471 -56.20 26.20 -45.15
N LEU A 472 -55.38 27.25 -44.92
CA LEU A 472 -54.38 27.26 -43.86
C LEU A 472 -55.08 27.48 -42.52
N LYS A 473 -55.25 26.46 -41.72
CA LYS A 473 -55.70 26.58 -40.36
C LYS A 473 -54.52 26.94 -39.45
N VAL A 474 -54.30 28.23 -39.24
CA VAL A 474 -53.33 28.68 -38.26
C VAL A 474 -53.97 28.59 -36.87
N VAL A 475 -53.37 27.81 -36.02
CA VAL A 475 -53.75 27.68 -34.61
C VAL A 475 -52.68 28.36 -33.80
N LYS A 476 -53.00 29.52 -33.21
CA LYS A 476 -52.14 30.21 -32.24
C LYS A 476 -52.24 29.48 -30.91
N LEU A 477 -51.11 29.07 -30.42
CA LEU A 477 -50.97 28.42 -29.12
C LEU A 477 -50.23 29.34 -28.17
N ASP A 478 -50.64 29.35 -26.95
CA ASP A 478 -49.88 29.92 -25.88
C ASP A 478 -48.58 29.13 -25.69
N LYS A 479 -47.46 29.80 -25.63
CA LYS A 479 -46.12 29.17 -25.58
C LYS A 479 -45.89 28.37 -24.30
N GLU A 480 -46.46 28.79 -23.20
CA GLU A 480 -46.25 28.22 -21.88
C GLU A 480 -47.19 27.07 -21.57
N THR A 481 -48.48 27.21 -22.01
CA THR A 481 -49.53 26.26 -21.65
C THR A 481 -49.93 25.31 -22.78
N GLY A 482 -49.44 25.55 -24.00
CA GLY A 482 -49.84 24.81 -25.18
C GLY A 482 -51.35 24.93 -25.57
N LYS A 483 -52.10 25.80 -24.87
CA LYS A 483 -53.54 25.99 -25.11
C LYS A 483 -53.80 26.90 -26.30
N ARG A 484 -54.89 26.60 -27.00
CA ARG A 484 -55.36 27.43 -28.13
C ARG A 484 -55.74 28.84 -27.66
N ILE A 485 -55.16 29.85 -28.32
CA ILE A 485 -55.55 31.24 -28.07
C ILE A 485 -56.72 31.64 -28.97
N PRO A 486 -57.92 31.75 -28.46
CA PRO A 486 -59.09 32.16 -29.24
C PRO A 486 -59.11 33.68 -29.42
N TYR A 487 -58.25 34.20 -30.28
CA TYR A 487 -58.20 35.64 -30.56
C TYR A 487 -58.54 35.90 -32.03
N GLU A 488 -59.64 36.65 -32.24
CA GLU A 488 -60.03 37.12 -33.57
C GLU A 488 -59.16 38.31 -34.01
N GLY A 489 -58.77 38.31 -35.29
CA GLY A 489 -58.04 39.42 -35.88
C GLY A 489 -56.51 39.36 -35.71
N ALA A 490 -55.94 38.22 -35.36
CA ALA A 490 -54.50 38.07 -35.40
C ALA A 490 -54.03 38.03 -36.87
N ALA A 491 -53.14 38.94 -37.24
CA ALA A 491 -52.45 38.92 -38.52
C ALA A 491 -51.21 38.01 -38.43
N PHE A 492 -50.98 37.22 -39.48
CA PHE A 492 -49.84 36.32 -39.60
C PHE A 492 -48.99 36.68 -40.79
#